data_dec22e2fc60cfce154acc1ca340b2ba4
#
_entry.id   dec22e2fc60cfce154acc1ca340b2ba4
#
_cell.length_a   1.000
_cell.length_b   1.000
_cell.length_c   1.000
_cell.angle_alpha   90.00
_cell.angle_beta   90.00
_cell.angle_gamma   90.00
#
_symmetry.space_group_name_H-M   'P 1'
#
loop_
_entity.id
_entity.type
_entity.pdbx_description
1 polymer ?
#
loop_
_entity_poly.entity_id
_entity_poly.type
_entity_poly.pdbx_seq_one_letter_code
_entity_poly.pdbx_strand_id
1 'polypeptide(L)'
;MLAAGIVGVGWWGQNLVNASGAAENIEFVAGAVRNPDKVAEFADEKGMTLHTGLEAMLEEADLDAVVLATPHTLHVEQMLTAIEAGKHVLSEKPFTLTKADAERVLDAADAAGVTAVVGHNRRFVPSMAELRRKIADGAFGTLLHVEMTETGPAAIVMPQDSWRFQRSEWPAGGMTPMGVHLIDNMVDLFGTVESVTAQAVHRAAEADIDDTTSVLLKFTSGMTGYLAVMVAARPDFHAAIHGRDATARMIGRMYDSLEFAPREGGEPEQFSYDFGRDTDALTAELDAFGAAAMGHEAYPVTREEIIHVVAVLEAIIKSAESGVEEKVA
;
A
#
# COMPACT_ATOMS: atom_id res chain seq x y z
N MET A 1 -11.02 5.31 21.80
CA MET A 1 -11.00 5.62 20.36
C MET A 1 -9.93 6.67 20.14
N LEU A 2 -9.05 6.46 19.19
CA LEU A 2 -7.92 7.32 18.88
C LEU A 2 -8.42 8.56 18.12
N ALA A 3 -8.17 9.77 18.62
CA ALA A 3 -8.51 10.99 17.93
C ALA A 3 -7.44 11.31 16.86
N ALA A 4 -7.81 11.28 15.60
CA ALA A 4 -6.87 11.42 14.49
C ALA A 4 -7.11 12.68 13.65
N GLY A 5 -6.01 13.27 13.16
CA GLY A 5 -6.03 14.26 12.10
C GLY A 5 -5.64 13.64 10.75
N ILE A 6 -6.27 14.08 9.66
CA ILE A 6 -5.90 13.63 8.31
C ILE A 6 -5.24 14.76 7.51
N VAL A 7 -4.09 14.51 6.92
CA VAL A 7 -3.42 15.45 6.01
C VAL A 7 -3.70 15.05 4.58
N GLY A 8 -4.40 15.92 3.84
CA GLY A 8 -4.82 15.63 2.47
C GLY A 8 -6.25 15.08 2.38
N VAL A 9 -7.25 15.93 2.50
CA VAL A 9 -8.70 15.60 2.36
C VAL A 9 -9.13 15.65 0.88
N GLY A 10 -8.31 15.05 -0.01
CA GLY A 10 -8.65 14.80 -1.41
C GLY A 10 -9.54 13.56 -1.54
N TRP A 11 -9.74 13.10 -2.80
CA TRP A 11 -10.58 11.91 -3.05
C TRP A 11 -10.20 10.70 -2.16
N TRP A 12 -8.90 10.40 -2.02
CA TRP A 12 -8.46 9.27 -1.21
C TRP A 12 -8.62 9.52 0.29
N GLY A 13 -8.25 10.72 0.76
CA GLY A 13 -8.45 11.09 2.17
C GLY A 13 -9.93 11.05 2.58
N GLN A 14 -10.85 11.45 1.69
CA GLN A 14 -12.30 11.32 1.94
C GLN A 14 -12.73 9.86 2.05
N ASN A 15 -12.14 8.94 1.27
CA ASN A 15 -12.42 7.51 1.41
C ASN A 15 -11.97 6.97 2.77
N LEU A 16 -10.80 7.38 3.26
CA LEU A 16 -10.33 7.01 4.61
C LEU A 16 -11.25 7.54 5.71
N VAL A 17 -11.65 8.81 5.62
CA VAL A 17 -12.62 9.41 6.56
C VAL A 17 -13.97 8.69 6.50
N ASN A 18 -14.45 8.33 5.32
CA ASN A 18 -15.70 7.57 5.20
C ASN A 18 -15.59 6.15 5.79
N ALA A 19 -14.44 5.50 5.60
CA ALA A 19 -14.19 4.16 6.14
C ALA A 19 -14.11 4.17 7.68
N SER A 20 -13.57 5.23 8.29
CA SER A 20 -13.51 5.34 9.76
C SER A 20 -14.88 5.41 10.43
N GLY A 21 -15.93 5.75 9.69
CA GLY A 21 -17.30 5.76 10.25
C GLY A 21 -17.82 4.37 10.70
N ALA A 22 -17.15 3.29 10.30
CA ALA A 22 -17.42 1.92 10.76
C ALA A 22 -16.28 1.35 11.63
N ALA A 23 -15.22 2.13 11.86
CA ALA A 23 -14.08 1.75 12.70
C ALA A 23 -14.41 1.91 14.20
N GLU A 24 -13.85 1.03 15.04
CA GLU A 24 -14.06 1.04 16.48
C GLU A 24 -12.91 1.73 17.25
N ASN A 25 -11.73 1.81 16.64
CA ASN A 25 -10.51 2.23 17.31
C ASN A 25 -10.01 3.63 16.96
N ILE A 26 -10.56 4.27 15.92
CA ILE A 26 -10.10 5.57 15.42
C ILE A 26 -11.27 6.42 14.90
N GLU A 27 -11.19 7.73 15.14
CA GLU A 27 -12.08 8.73 14.55
C GLU A 27 -11.30 9.94 14.02
N PHE A 28 -11.74 10.52 12.91
CA PHE A 28 -11.15 11.75 12.41
C PHE A 28 -11.86 12.97 12.97
N VAL A 29 -11.12 13.80 13.70
CA VAL A 29 -11.63 15.04 14.33
C VAL A 29 -11.11 16.30 13.63
N ALA A 30 -10.03 16.19 12.86
CA ALA A 30 -9.42 17.32 12.17
C ALA A 30 -8.90 16.95 10.78
N GLY A 31 -8.81 17.94 9.89
CA GLY A 31 -8.24 17.77 8.56
C GLY A 31 -7.31 18.92 8.19
N ALA A 32 -6.13 18.62 7.65
CA ALA A 32 -5.18 19.58 7.15
C ALA A 32 -5.17 19.61 5.62
N VAL A 33 -5.44 20.78 5.02
CA VAL A 33 -5.50 20.97 3.57
C VAL A 33 -4.92 22.34 3.18
N ARG A 34 -4.48 22.48 1.91
CA ARG A 34 -4.00 23.76 1.39
C ARG A 34 -5.11 24.78 1.13
N ASN A 35 -6.32 24.31 0.87
CA ASN A 35 -7.49 25.14 0.59
C ASN A 35 -8.72 24.55 1.27
N PRO A 36 -9.04 25.00 2.51
CA PRO A 36 -10.17 24.49 3.29
C PRO A 36 -11.53 24.64 2.59
N ASP A 37 -11.76 25.74 1.85
CA ASP A 37 -13.04 26.00 1.20
C ASP A 37 -13.49 24.90 0.24
N LYS A 38 -12.53 24.17 -0.37
CA LYS A 38 -12.83 23.09 -1.32
C LYS A 38 -13.44 21.85 -0.68
N VAL A 39 -13.28 21.69 0.61
CA VAL A 39 -13.69 20.49 1.35
C VAL A 39 -14.51 20.81 2.60
N ALA A 40 -14.93 22.09 2.75
CA ALA A 40 -15.67 22.57 3.92
C ALA A 40 -16.97 21.81 4.15
N GLU A 41 -17.79 21.60 3.10
CA GLU A 41 -19.04 20.85 3.19
C GLU A 41 -18.83 19.41 3.67
N PHE A 42 -17.79 18.73 3.14
CA PHE A 42 -17.43 17.38 3.58
C PHE A 42 -16.97 17.35 5.04
N ALA A 43 -16.15 18.32 5.45
CA ALA A 43 -15.67 18.41 6.82
C ALA A 43 -16.80 18.68 7.81
N ASP A 44 -17.71 19.60 7.47
CA ASP A 44 -18.92 19.90 8.26
C ASP A 44 -19.82 18.66 8.41
N GLU A 45 -20.04 17.90 7.33
CA GLU A 45 -20.79 16.63 7.36
C GLU A 45 -20.15 15.60 8.31
N LYS A 46 -18.82 15.57 8.37
CA LYS A 46 -18.06 14.62 9.20
C LYS A 46 -17.72 15.14 10.60
N GLY A 47 -18.09 16.39 10.92
CA GLY A 47 -17.78 17.02 12.21
C GLY A 47 -16.30 17.31 12.43
N MET A 48 -15.54 17.49 11.33
CA MET A 48 -14.09 17.72 11.37
C MET A 48 -13.76 19.21 11.32
N THR A 49 -12.78 19.63 12.12
CA THR A 49 -12.20 20.98 12.02
C THR A 49 -11.13 21.02 10.93
N LEU A 50 -11.15 22.04 10.07
CA LEU A 50 -10.16 22.18 9.00
C LEU A 50 -9.05 23.17 9.38
N HIS A 51 -7.81 22.81 9.05
CA HIS A 51 -6.61 23.62 9.28
C HIS A 51 -5.83 23.82 7.97
N THR A 52 -5.09 24.92 7.87
CA THR A 52 -4.24 25.20 6.72
C THR A 52 -2.83 24.63 6.97
N GLY A 53 -2.63 23.34 6.63
CA GLY A 53 -1.36 22.63 6.79
C GLY A 53 -1.27 21.79 8.06
N LEU A 54 -0.27 20.92 8.09
CA LEU A 54 -0.03 19.95 9.17
C LEU A 54 0.31 20.66 10.48
N GLU A 55 1.21 21.64 10.43
CA GLU A 55 1.72 22.35 11.61
C GLU A 55 0.58 23.03 12.36
N ALA A 56 -0.29 23.77 11.65
CA ALA A 56 -1.46 24.41 12.26
C ALA A 56 -2.41 23.38 12.88
N MET A 57 -2.62 22.24 12.25
CA MET A 57 -3.45 21.17 12.79
C MET A 57 -2.83 20.59 14.08
N LEU A 58 -1.52 20.38 14.12
CA LEU A 58 -0.82 19.86 15.30
C LEU A 58 -0.82 20.83 16.48
N GLU A 59 -0.81 22.14 16.20
CA GLU A 59 -0.83 23.19 17.24
C GLU A 59 -2.23 23.45 17.81
N GLU A 60 -3.29 23.32 16.98
CA GLU A 60 -4.63 23.78 17.31
C GLU A 60 -5.61 22.64 17.68
N ALA A 61 -5.32 21.40 17.27
CA ALA A 61 -6.17 20.24 17.51
C ALA A 61 -5.57 19.29 18.57
N ASP A 62 -6.43 18.77 19.44
CA ASP A 62 -6.04 17.70 20.38
C ASP A 62 -6.12 16.35 19.67
N LEU A 63 -4.97 15.84 19.27
CA LEU A 63 -4.83 14.62 18.47
C LEU A 63 -3.94 13.59 19.17
N ASP A 64 -4.26 12.33 18.95
CA ASP A 64 -3.39 11.20 19.30
C ASP A 64 -2.55 10.75 18.09
N ALA A 65 -3.10 10.90 16.87
CA ALA A 65 -2.49 10.38 15.66
C ALA A 65 -2.70 11.29 14.43
N VAL A 66 -1.87 11.06 13.42
CA VAL A 66 -1.95 11.69 12.10
C VAL A 66 -2.00 10.62 11.02
N VAL A 67 -2.93 10.75 10.07
CA VAL A 67 -3.00 9.93 8.86
C VAL A 67 -2.61 10.79 7.65
N LEU A 68 -1.65 10.32 6.84
CA LEU A 68 -1.14 11.05 5.68
C LEU A 68 -1.71 10.48 4.39
N ALA A 69 -2.42 11.31 3.62
CA ALA A 69 -2.96 11.00 2.28
C ALA A 69 -2.51 12.06 1.25
N THR A 70 -1.23 12.40 1.30
CA THR A 70 -0.58 13.46 0.51
C THR A 70 0.26 12.90 -0.65
N PRO A 71 0.87 13.73 -1.52
CA PRO A 71 1.88 13.29 -2.47
C PRO A 71 3.05 12.58 -1.80
N HIS A 72 3.59 11.56 -2.47
CA HIS A 72 4.60 10.63 -1.93
C HIS A 72 5.87 11.32 -1.47
N THR A 73 6.31 12.36 -2.19
CA THR A 73 7.50 13.16 -1.85
C THR A 73 7.37 13.95 -0.55
N LEU A 74 6.15 14.12 -0.03
CA LEU A 74 5.89 14.83 1.22
C LEU A 74 5.85 13.91 2.45
N HIS A 75 5.73 12.59 2.27
CA HIS A 75 5.49 11.64 3.35
C HIS A 75 6.57 11.73 4.43
N VAL A 76 7.85 11.72 4.05
CA VAL A 76 8.98 11.67 5.00
C VAL A 76 8.96 12.84 5.98
N GLU A 77 8.92 14.06 5.46
CA GLU A 77 8.97 15.25 6.31
C GLU A 77 7.68 15.40 7.14
N GLN A 78 6.52 15.06 6.58
CA GLN A 78 5.27 15.10 7.33
C GLN A 78 5.20 14.03 8.43
N MET A 79 5.71 12.82 8.19
CA MET A 79 5.83 11.80 9.23
C MET A 79 6.74 12.27 10.36
N LEU A 80 7.92 12.78 10.03
CA LEU A 80 8.86 13.27 11.03
C LEU A 80 8.29 14.42 11.85
N THR A 81 7.60 15.37 11.23
CA THR A 81 6.92 16.48 11.92
C THR A 81 5.86 15.96 12.91
N ALA A 82 5.04 15.00 12.50
CA ALA A 82 4.04 14.40 13.38
C ALA A 82 4.68 13.59 14.53
N ILE A 83 5.73 12.83 14.25
CA ILE A 83 6.50 12.04 15.24
C ILE A 83 7.17 12.98 16.27
N GLU A 84 7.77 14.09 15.82
CA GLU A 84 8.36 15.09 16.70
C GLU A 84 7.32 15.74 17.64
N ALA A 85 6.08 15.89 17.16
CA ALA A 85 4.94 16.32 17.96
C ALA A 85 4.36 15.20 18.86
N GLY A 86 5.00 14.02 18.92
CA GLY A 86 4.58 12.88 19.74
C GLY A 86 3.32 12.18 19.26
N LYS A 87 3.00 12.25 17.95
CA LYS A 87 1.79 11.64 17.39
C LYS A 87 2.10 10.31 16.72
N HIS A 88 1.19 9.32 16.88
CA HIS A 88 1.21 8.10 16.09
C HIS A 88 0.92 8.44 14.63
N VAL A 89 1.50 7.70 13.67
CA VAL A 89 1.39 8.00 12.25
C VAL A 89 1.00 6.77 11.42
N LEU A 90 -0.03 6.93 10.59
CA LEU A 90 -0.30 6.05 9.45
C LEU A 90 -0.04 6.85 8.17
N SER A 91 0.92 6.42 7.37
CA SER A 91 1.16 7.01 6.05
C SER A 91 0.55 6.15 4.96
N GLU A 92 -0.11 6.77 3.99
CA GLU A 92 -0.44 6.10 2.76
C GLU A 92 0.82 5.58 2.06
N LYS A 93 0.61 4.58 1.23
CA LYS A 93 1.70 3.96 0.45
C LYS A 93 2.07 4.77 -0.81
N PRO A 94 3.34 4.67 -1.26
CA PRO A 94 4.45 4.00 -0.58
C PRO A 94 4.81 4.73 0.71
N PHE A 95 5.31 4.01 1.70
CA PHE A 95 5.75 4.60 2.97
C PHE A 95 6.77 5.71 2.73
N THR A 96 7.83 5.36 1.98
CA THR A 96 8.82 6.29 1.43
C THR A 96 9.25 5.82 0.05
N LEU A 97 10.09 6.60 -0.65
CA LEU A 97 10.65 6.22 -1.94
C LEU A 97 12.05 5.61 -1.84
N THR A 98 12.72 5.74 -0.69
CA THR A 98 14.04 5.16 -0.42
C THR A 98 14.04 4.40 0.90
N LYS A 99 14.82 3.32 0.95
CA LYS A 99 15.02 2.53 2.17
C LYS A 99 15.58 3.38 3.32
N ALA A 100 16.56 4.24 3.02
CA ALA A 100 17.18 5.10 4.03
C ALA A 100 16.17 6.04 4.70
N ASP A 101 15.21 6.57 3.94
CA ASP A 101 14.14 7.39 4.50
C ASP A 101 13.17 6.55 5.35
N ALA A 102 12.86 5.33 4.95
CA ALA A 102 12.02 4.43 5.75
C ALA A 102 12.69 4.12 7.09
N GLU A 103 13.96 3.77 7.09
CA GLU A 103 14.75 3.54 8.30
C GLU A 103 14.77 4.80 9.19
N ARG A 104 15.05 5.98 8.62
CA ARG A 104 15.07 7.26 9.34
C ARG A 104 13.75 7.58 10.04
N VAL A 105 12.62 7.37 9.37
CA VAL A 105 11.29 7.63 9.94
C VAL A 105 10.98 6.64 11.06
N LEU A 106 11.23 5.34 10.83
CA LEU A 106 10.95 4.31 11.82
C LEU A 106 11.87 4.41 13.04
N ASP A 107 13.15 4.79 12.87
CA ASP A 107 14.07 5.07 13.97
C ASP A 107 13.59 6.25 14.82
N ALA A 108 13.07 7.31 14.17
CA ALA A 108 12.49 8.46 14.86
C ALA A 108 11.23 8.07 15.66
N ALA A 109 10.36 7.25 15.10
CA ALA A 109 9.15 6.76 15.77
C ALA A 109 9.49 5.90 16.99
N ASP A 110 10.46 4.98 16.86
CA ASP A 110 10.94 4.16 17.97
C ASP A 110 11.54 5.02 19.09
N ALA A 111 12.33 6.04 18.73
CA ALA A 111 12.93 6.96 19.71
C ALA A 111 11.89 7.83 20.43
N ALA A 112 10.81 8.21 19.74
CA ALA A 112 9.71 8.97 20.32
C ALA A 112 8.69 8.10 21.08
N GLY A 113 8.77 6.77 20.96
CA GLY A 113 7.81 5.83 21.55
C GLY A 113 6.42 5.89 20.91
N VAL A 114 6.34 6.23 19.62
CA VAL A 114 5.09 6.29 18.86
C VAL A 114 5.06 5.23 17.75
N THR A 115 3.86 4.86 17.35
CA THR A 115 3.63 3.92 16.24
C THR A 115 3.71 4.66 14.91
N ALA A 116 4.54 4.18 13.97
CA ALA A 116 4.55 4.63 12.58
C ALA A 116 4.37 3.43 11.65
N VAL A 117 3.32 3.46 10.83
CA VAL A 117 2.92 2.35 9.95
C VAL A 117 2.53 2.83 8.56
N VAL A 118 2.39 1.89 7.63
CA VAL A 118 2.01 2.14 6.23
C VAL A 118 0.64 1.53 5.90
N GLY A 119 -0.14 2.24 5.10
CA GLY A 119 -1.46 1.84 4.63
C GLY A 119 -1.40 0.79 3.52
N HIS A 120 -1.17 -0.47 3.86
CA HIS A 120 -1.26 -1.62 2.95
C HIS A 120 -2.60 -2.36 3.12
N ASN A 121 -3.69 -1.68 2.78
CA ASN A 121 -5.06 -2.15 2.97
C ASN A 121 -5.35 -3.52 2.35
N ARG A 122 -4.63 -3.93 1.33
CA ARG A 122 -4.84 -5.23 0.67
C ARG A 122 -4.48 -6.42 1.55
N ARG A 123 -3.68 -6.24 2.61
CA ARG A 123 -3.43 -7.29 3.61
C ARG A 123 -4.69 -7.71 4.39
N PHE A 124 -5.70 -6.85 4.41
CA PHE A 124 -6.96 -7.08 5.13
C PHE A 124 -8.05 -7.71 4.27
N VAL A 125 -7.76 -8.01 3.00
CA VAL A 125 -8.71 -8.67 2.10
C VAL A 125 -8.85 -10.16 2.47
N PRO A 126 -10.08 -10.71 2.57
CA PRO A 126 -10.31 -12.10 3.01
C PRO A 126 -9.60 -13.17 2.18
N SER A 127 -9.50 -12.98 0.85
CA SER A 127 -8.79 -13.91 -0.02
C SER A 127 -7.28 -13.97 0.28
N MET A 128 -6.68 -12.84 0.70
CA MET A 128 -5.29 -12.80 1.15
C MET A 128 -5.11 -13.55 2.47
N ALA A 129 -6.05 -13.41 3.41
CA ALA A 129 -6.04 -14.17 4.65
C ALA A 129 -6.13 -15.68 4.41
N GLU A 130 -7.02 -16.12 3.49
CA GLU A 130 -7.15 -17.53 3.12
C GLU A 130 -5.89 -18.06 2.43
N LEU A 131 -5.31 -17.29 1.51
CA LEU A 131 -4.09 -17.67 0.83
C LEU A 131 -2.92 -17.80 1.81
N ARG A 132 -2.77 -16.86 2.74
CA ARG A 132 -1.77 -16.91 3.81
C ARG A 132 -1.94 -18.16 4.67
N ARG A 133 -3.17 -18.49 5.05
CA ARG A 133 -3.48 -19.71 5.79
C ARG A 133 -3.06 -20.97 5.02
N LYS A 134 -3.42 -21.09 3.75
CA LYS A 134 -3.04 -22.25 2.90
C LYS A 134 -1.52 -22.38 2.75
N ILE A 135 -0.80 -21.27 2.63
CA ILE A 135 0.67 -21.26 2.59
C ILE A 135 1.25 -21.75 3.94
N ALA A 136 0.75 -21.20 5.04
CA ALA A 136 1.19 -21.59 6.39
C ALA A 136 0.91 -23.06 6.72
N ASP A 137 -0.21 -23.60 6.23
CA ASP A 137 -0.58 -25.02 6.36
C ASP A 137 0.27 -25.95 5.46
N GLY A 138 1.16 -25.38 4.63
CA GLY A 138 2.01 -26.15 3.72
C GLY A 138 1.27 -26.77 2.51
N ALA A 139 0.06 -26.30 2.19
CA ALA A 139 -0.80 -26.88 1.16
C ALA A 139 -0.19 -26.83 -0.24
N PHE A 140 0.73 -25.91 -0.50
CA PHE A 140 1.45 -25.80 -1.78
C PHE A 140 2.67 -26.72 -1.89
N GLY A 141 3.14 -27.31 -0.79
CA GLY A 141 4.46 -27.94 -0.72
C GLY A 141 5.56 -26.89 -0.95
N THR A 142 6.55 -27.23 -1.77
CA THR A 142 7.59 -26.25 -2.17
C THR A 142 6.98 -25.22 -3.12
N LEU A 143 7.01 -23.93 -2.73
CA LEU A 143 6.63 -22.82 -3.60
C LEU A 143 7.68 -22.64 -4.71
N LEU A 144 7.25 -22.51 -5.94
CA LEU A 144 8.10 -22.48 -7.13
C LEU A 144 8.12 -21.10 -7.79
N HIS A 145 6.92 -20.54 -8.00
CA HIS A 145 6.76 -19.28 -8.75
C HIS A 145 5.49 -18.55 -8.38
N VAL A 146 5.53 -17.21 -8.47
CA VAL A 146 4.35 -16.35 -8.35
C VAL A 146 4.28 -15.36 -9.51
N GLU A 147 3.09 -15.15 -10.03
CA GLU A 147 2.78 -14.11 -11.01
C GLU A 147 1.71 -13.18 -10.44
N MET A 148 1.93 -11.87 -10.51
CA MET A 148 0.92 -10.87 -10.19
C MET A 148 0.90 -9.77 -11.24
N THR A 149 -0.29 -9.45 -11.74
CA THR A 149 -0.48 -8.37 -12.71
C THR A 149 -1.65 -7.50 -12.30
N GLU A 150 -1.46 -6.20 -12.34
CA GLU A 150 -2.52 -5.23 -12.12
C GLU A 150 -2.51 -4.18 -13.23
N THR A 151 -3.71 -3.88 -13.74
CA THR A 151 -3.88 -2.89 -14.79
C THR A 151 -4.96 -1.89 -14.43
N GLY A 152 -4.83 -0.67 -14.94
CA GLY A 152 -5.83 0.37 -14.75
C GLY A 152 -5.68 1.51 -15.74
N PRO A 153 -6.69 2.39 -15.83
CA PRO A 153 -6.72 3.47 -16.81
C PRO A 153 -6.18 4.81 -16.27
N ALA A 154 -5.48 4.83 -15.12
CA ALA A 154 -5.13 6.07 -14.42
C ALA A 154 -4.45 7.11 -15.35
N ALA A 155 -3.52 6.68 -16.20
CA ALA A 155 -2.83 7.55 -17.16
C ALA A 155 -3.73 8.09 -18.29
N ILE A 156 -4.93 7.54 -18.48
CA ILE A 156 -5.89 7.96 -19.49
C ILE A 156 -7.00 8.83 -18.90
N VAL A 157 -7.48 8.47 -17.68
CA VAL A 157 -8.68 9.10 -17.12
C VAL A 157 -8.41 10.23 -16.15
N MET A 158 -7.20 10.31 -15.59
CA MET A 158 -6.84 11.38 -14.66
C MET A 158 -6.46 12.65 -15.43
N PRO A 159 -6.71 13.85 -14.85
CA PRO A 159 -6.26 15.11 -15.43
C PRO A 159 -4.76 15.11 -15.69
N GLN A 160 -4.35 15.57 -16.89
CA GLN A 160 -2.95 15.54 -17.33
C GLN A 160 -2.04 16.46 -16.50
N ASP A 161 -2.60 17.47 -15.84
CA ASP A 161 -1.92 18.37 -14.90
C ASP A 161 -1.86 17.82 -13.46
N SER A 162 -2.27 16.57 -13.25
CA SER A 162 -2.21 15.93 -11.94
C SER A 162 -0.77 15.86 -11.42
N TRP A 163 -0.57 16.19 -10.14
CA TRP A 163 0.71 16.02 -9.46
C TRP A 163 1.27 14.59 -9.57
N ARG A 164 0.37 13.61 -9.70
CA ARG A 164 0.72 12.19 -9.86
C ARG A 164 1.55 11.90 -11.10
N PHE A 165 1.42 12.71 -12.17
CA PHE A 165 2.18 12.52 -13.40
C PHE A 165 3.55 13.19 -13.40
N GLN A 166 4.06 13.57 -12.23
CA GLN A 166 5.45 13.93 -12.07
C GLN A 166 6.30 12.69 -11.84
N ARG A 167 7.42 12.53 -12.58
CA ARG A 167 8.33 11.37 -12.42
C ARG A 167 8.87 11.21 -11.00
N SER A 168 8.99 12.30 -10.24
CA SER A 168 9.36 12.28 -8.82
C SER A 168 8.32 11.61 -7.92
N GLU A 169 7.05 11.65 -8.32
CA GLU A 169 5.94 11.03 -7.59
C GLU A 169 5.67 9.59 -8.05
N TRP A 170 5.93 9.30 -9.33
CA TRP A 170 5.73 7.99 -9.94
C TRP A 170 7.01 7.45 -10.60
N PRO A 171 8.13 7.31 -9.87
CA PRO A 171 9.28 6.63 -10.40
C PRO A 171 8.92 5.18 -10.75
N ALA A 172 9.45 4.65 -11.88
CA ALA A 172 9.01 3.39 -12.47
C ALA A 172 7.50 3.31 -12.75
N GLY A 173 6.86 4.45 -13.05
CA GLY A 173 5.48 4.55 -13.49
C GLY A 173 4.47 3.97 -12.49
N GLY A 174 3.55 3.14 -12.99
CA GLY A 174 2.50 2.51 -12.18
C GLY A 174 3.01 1.63 -11.03
N MET A 175 4.30 1.28 -11.02
CA MET A 175 4.88 0.47 -9.95
C MET A 175 4.80 1.16 -8.59
N THR A 176 5.04 2.47 -8.54
CA THR A 176 4.97 3.25 -7.30
C THR A 176 3.54 3.34 -6.72
N PRO A 177 2.50 3.76 -7.46
CA PRO A 177 1.16 3.90 -6.88
C PRO A 177 0.36 2.61 -6.79
N MET A 178 0.60 1.64 -7.66
CA MET A 178 -0.17 0.38 -7.75
C MET A 178 0.68 -0.84 -7.41
N GLY A 179 1.83 -0.97 -8.05
CA GLY A 179 2.71 -2.12 -7.89
C GLY A 179 3.23 -2.31 -6.46
N VAL A 180 3.35 -1.23 -5.69
CA VAL A 180 3.77 -1.32 -4.28
C VAL A 180 2.83 -2.20 -3.44
N HIS A 181 1.54 -2.25 -3.76
CA HIS A 181 0.61 -3.19 -3.12
C HIS A 181 0.94 -4.65 -3.46
N LEU A 182 1.34 -4.91 -4.71
CA LEU A 182 1.70 -6.26 -5.14
C LEU A 182 3.06 -6.68 -4.56
N ILE A 183 4.00 -5.73 -4.44
CA ILE A 183 5.28 -5.96 -3.74
C ILE A 183 4.99 -6.33 -2.28
N ASP A 184 4.14 -5.56 -1.59
CA ASP A 184 3.74 -5.85 -0.21
C ASP A 184 3.09 -7.23 -0.08
N ASN A 185 2.14 -7.58 -0.95
CA ASN A 185 1.51 -8.90 -0.95
C ASN A 185 2.52 -10.02 -1.19
N MET A 186 3.52 -9.81 -2.06
CA MET A 186 4.57 -10.80 -2.30
C MET A 186 5.49 -10.96 -1.08
N VAL A 187 5.84 -9.87 -0.41
CA VAL A 187 6.65 -9.90 0.82
C VAL A 187 5.90 -10.59 1.96
N ASP A 188 4.63 -10.24 2.17
CA ASP A 188 3.75 -10.84 3.17
C ASP A 188 3.62 -12.37 3.00
N LEU A 189 3.39 -12.82 1.77
CA LEU A 189 3.09 -14.23 1.48
C LEU A 189 4.34 -15.10 1.30
N PHE A 190 5.42 -14.56 0.74
CA PHE A 190 6.55 -15.34 0.25
C PHE A 190 7.89 -14.94 0.85
N GLY A 191 7.89 -13.86 1.65
CA GLY A 191 9.07 -13.39 2.37
C GLY A 191 10.01 -12.54 1.51
N THR A 192 11.29 -12.58 1.84
CA THR A 192 12.30 -11.64 1.37
C THR A 192 12.66 -11.83 -0.11
N VAL A 193 12.64 -10.75 -0.88
CA VAL A 193 13.15 -10.67 -2.27
C VAL A 193 14.65 -10.45 -2.24
N GLU A 194 15.41 -11.25 -2.98
CA GLU A 194 16.87 -11.17 -3.09
C GLU A 194 17.32 -10.18 -4.17
N SER A 195 16.66 -10.23 -5.34
CA SER A 195 17.02 -9.38 -6.49
C SER A 195 15.85 -9.19 -7.44
N VAL A 196 15.94 -8.14 -8.27
CA VAL A 196 14.94 -7.79 -9.27
C VAL A 196 15.59 -7.42 -10.60
N THR A 197 14.89 -7.69 -11.71
CA THR A 197 15.22 -7.15 -13.04
C THR A 197 13.96 -6.51 -13.61
N ALA A 198 14.01 -5.21 -13.87
CA ALA A 198 12.84 -4.43 -14.28
C ALA A 198 12.99 -3.79 -15.66
N GLN A 199 11.86 -3.63 -16.33
CA GLN A 199 11.71 -2.83 -17.55
C GLN A 199 10.53 -1.88 -17.34
N ALA A 200 10.75 -0.57 -17.48
CA ALA A 200 9.73 0.45 -17.49
C ALA A 200 9.73 1.17 -18.84
N VAL A 201 8.55 1.32 -19.43
CA VAL A 201 8.40 1.92 -20.75
C VAL A 201 7.20 2.86 -20.83
N HIS A 202 7.34 3.91 -21.64
CA HIS A 202 6.27 4.81 -22.00
C HIS A 202 5.72 4.42 -23.38
N ARG A 203 4.44 4.05 -23.48
CA ARG A 203 3.83 3.54 -24.73
C ARG A 203 2.57 4.26 -25.16
N ALA A 204 1.68 4.61 -24.23
CA ALA A 204 0.33 5.06 -24.54
C ALA A 204 -0.12 6.28 -23.72
N ALA A 205 0.48 6.58 -22.58
CA ALA A 205 0.13 7.74 -21.77
C ALA A 205 0.44 9.05 -22.51
N GLU A 206 -0.38 10.10 -22.31
CA GLU A 206 -0.07 11.44 -22.79
C GLU A 206 0.95 12.14 -21.87
N ALA A 207 0.86 11.87 -20.56
CA ALA A 207 1.82 12.38 -19.57
C ALA A 207 3.18 11.68 -19.71
N ASP A 208 4.26 12.41 -19.43
CA ASP A 208 5.63 11.88 -19.47
C ASP A 208 5.92 10.98 -18.26
N ILE A 209 5.26 9.83 -18.24
CA ILE A 209 5.45 8.76 -17.25
C ILE A 209 5.62 7.41 -17.95
N ASP A 210 6.26 6.47 -17.29
CA ASP A 210 6.23 5.08 -17.74
C ASP A 210 4.86 4.49 -17.45
N ASP A 211 4.18 3.98 -18.47
CA ASP A 211 2.81 3.46 -18.33
C ASP A 211 2.74 1.94 -18.25
N THR A 212 3.86 1.28 -18.46
CA THR A 212 4.00 -0.17 -18.42
C THR A 212 5.31 -0.54 -17.74
N THR A 213 5.24 -1.29 -16.63
CA THR A 213 6.42 -1.78 -15.91
C THR A 213 6.28 -3.26 -15.66
N SER A 214 7.35 -4.02 -15.98
CA SER A 214 7.45 -5.47 -15.79
C SER A 214 8.70 -5.81 -15.00
N VAL A 215 8.59 -6.74 -14.05
CA VAL A 215 9.68 -7.10 -13.12
C VAL A 215 9.78 -8.60 -12.98
N LEU A 216 10.98 -9.15 -13.09
CA LEU A 216 11.34 -10.48 -12.63
C LEU A 216 11.94 -10.38 -11.24
N LEU A 217 11.51 -11.25 -10.33
CA LEU A 217 11.97 -11.28 -8.94
C LEU A 217 12.59 -12.63 -8.62
N LYS A 218 13.59 -12.61 -7.76
CA LYS A 218 14.14 -13.79 -7.11
C LYS A 218 14.02 -13.62 -5.60
N PHE A 219 13.42 -14.59 -4.93
CA PHE A 219 13.30 -14.63 -3.47
C PHE A 219 14.49 -15.34 -2.84
N THR A 220 14.80 -15.00 -1.60
CA THR A 220 15.86 -15.68 -0.82
C THR A 220 15.59 -17.17 -0.61
N SER A 221 14.32 -17.59 -0.66
CA SER A 221 13.92 -19.01 -0.65
C SER A 221 14.30 -19.78 -1.91
N GLY A 222 14.74 -19.09 -2.97
CA GLY A 222 14.98 -19.64 -4.31
C GLY A 222 13.75 -19.65 -5.21
N MET A 223 12.57 -19.28 -4.72
CA MET A 223 11.37 -19.07 -5.54
C MET A 223 11.60 -17.89 -6.50
N THR A 224 10.95 -17.93 -7.66
CA THR A 224 10.95 -16.82 -8.63
C THR A 224 9.59 -16.13 -8.67
N GLY A 225 9.57 -14.87 -9.15
CA GLY A 225 8.33 -14.12 -9.32
C GLY A 225 8.30 -13.28 -10.58
N TYR A 226 7.10 -12.96 -11.02
CA TYR A 226 6.83 -11.98 -12.06
C TYR A 226 5.79 -10.98 -11.56
N LEU A 227 6.04 -9.70 -11.79
CA LEU A 227 5.16 -8.61 -11.42
C LEU A 227 5.03 -7.66 -12.60
N ALA A 228 3.80 -7.29 -12.97
CA ALA A 228 3.57 -6.27 -13.99
C ALA A 228 2.47 -5.29 -13.60
N VAL A 229 2.67 -4.02 -13.97
CA VAL A 229 1.67 -2.96 -13.80
C VAL A 229 1.56 -2.14 -15.07
N MET A 230 0.31 -1.90 -15.52
CA MET A 230 0.00 -1.05 -16.65
C MET A 230 -1.05 -0.01 -16.24
N VAL A 231 -0.75 1.28 -16.41
CA VAL A 231 -1.66 2.37 -16.00
C VAL A 231 -2.41 3.03 -17.16
N ALA A 232 -2.26 2.51 -18.37
CA ALA A 232 -2.97 2.94 -19.56
C ALA A 232 -3.78 1.79 -20.20
N ALA A 233 -4.39 0.93 -19.38
CA ALA A 233 -5.12 -0.25 -19.81
C ALA A 233 -6.50 -0.36 -19.14
N ARG A 234 -7.32 -1.30 -19.59
CA ARG A 234 -8.56 -1.64 -18.89
C ARG A 234 -8.24 -2.18 -17.50
N PRO A 235 -9.02 -1.82 -16.46
CA PRO A 235 -8.84 -2.38 -15.12
C PRO A 235 -8.94 -3.90 -15.11
N ASP A 236 -7.91 -4.55 -14.59
CA ASP A 236 -7.87 -6.00 -14.36
C ASP A 236 -6.86 -6.31 -13.24
N PHE A 237 -7.07 -7.42 -12.55
CA PHE A 237 -6.11 -7.98 -11.62
C PHE A 237 -6.16 -9.49 -11.72
N HIS A 238 -4.98 -10.11 -11.78
CA HIS A 238 -4.83 -11.55 -11.59
C HIS A 238 -3.52 -11.88 -10.91
N ALA A 239 -3.54 -12.97 -10.15
CA ALA A 239 -2.37 -13.61 -9.59
C ALA A 239 -2.43 -15.11 -9.77
N ALA A 240 -1.27 -15.74 -9.97
CA ALA A 240 -1.11 -17.19 -9.97
C ALA A 240 0.05 -17.58 -9.07
N ILE A 241 -0.19 -18.52 -8.16
CA ILE A 241 0.81 -19.05 -7.22
C ILE A 241 1.01 -20.53 -7.53
N HIS A 242 2.24 -20.91 -7.85
CA HIS A 242 2.60 -22.25 -8.23
C HIS A 242 3.47 -22.91 -7.17
N GLY A 243 2.93 -23.95 -6.55
CA GLY A 243 3.67 -24.85 -5.68
C GLY A 243 3.84 -26.24 -6.32
N ARG A 244 4.67 -27.08 -5.71
CA ARG A 244 4.84 -28.46 -6.12
C ARG A 244 3.53 -29.27 -6.04
N ASP A 245 2.71 -28.98 -5.04
CA ASP A 245 1.55 -29.81 -4.67
C ASP A 245 0.20 -29.11 -4.92
N ALA A 246 0.19 -27.82 -5.23
CA ALA A 246 -1.02 -27.07 -5.58
C ALA A 246 -0.70 -25.81 -6.39
N THR A 247 -1.74 -25.30 -7.06
CA THR A 247 -1.75 -23.96 -7.67
C THR A 247 -2.93 -23.16 -7.13
N ALA A 248 -2.74 -21.88 -6.86
CA ALA A 248 -3.85 -20.96 -6.60
C ALA A 248 -3.91 -19.88 -7.68
N ARG A 249 -5.13 -19.37 -7.93
CA ARG A 249 -5.37 -18.22 -8.80
C ARG A 249 -6.30 -17.26 -8.11
N MET A 250 -5.96 -15.97 -8.20
CA MET A 250 -6.80 -14.88 -7.74
C MET A 250 -7.14 -13.99 -8.91
N ILE A 251 -8.40 -13.60 -9.02
CA ILE A 251 -8.91 -12.68 -10.03
C ILE A 251 -9.88 -11.68 -9.41
N GLY A 252 -10.10 -10.57 -10.11
CA GLY A 252 -11.00 -9.51 -9.66
C GLY A 252 -10.28 -8.37 -8.96
N ARG A 253 -10.77 -7.15 -9.18
CA ARG A 253 -10.11 -5.90 -8.79
C ARG A 253 -9.76 -5.81 -7.30
N MET A 254 -10.58 -6.44 -6.44
CA MET A 254 -10.37 -6.51 -4.98
C MET A 254 -10.03 -7.92 -4.52
N TYR A 255 -9.44 -8.74 -5.41
CA TYR A 255 -9.13 -10.14 -5.11
C TYR A 255 -10.39 -10.95 -4.76
N ASP A 256 -11.48 -10.65 -5.48
CA ASP A 256 -12.84 -11.12 -5.14
C ASP A 256 -13.00 -12.63 -5.19
N SER A 257 -12.13 -13.32 -5.94
CA SER A 257 -12.16 -14.77 -6.03
C SER A 257 -10.77 -15.38 -5.89
N LEU A 258 -10.74 -16.53 -5.22
CA LEU A 258 -9.59 -17.39 -5.07
C LEU A 258 -9.98 -18.80 -5.48
N GLU A 259 -9.28 -19.36 -6.47
CA GLU A 259 -9.30 -20.77 -6.81
C GLU A 259 -8.06 -21.44 -6.22
N PHE A 260 -8.24 -22.57 -5.54
CA PHE A 260 -7.14 -23.41 -5.07
C PHE A 260 -7.28 -24.81 -5.65
N ALA A 261 -6.30 -25.24 -6.45
CA ALA A 261 -6.29 -26.51 -7.17
C ALA A 261 -5.14 -27.40 -6.68
N PRO A 262 -5.44 -28.47 -5.90
CA PRO A 262 -4.43 -29.50 -5.57
C PRO A 262 -3.92 -30.20 -6.83
N ARG A 263 -2.63 -30.58 -6.83
CA ARG A 263 -2.02 -31.37 -7.94
C ARG A 263 -2.65 -32.76 -8.09
N GLU A 264 -2.97 -33.39 -6.97
CA GLU A 264 -3.55 -34.74 -6.93
C GLU A 264 -4.86 -34.74 -6.16
N GLY A 265 -5.91 -35.28 -6.78
CA GLY A 265 -7.19 -35.61 -6.15
C GLY A 265 -8.07 -34.43 -5.73
N GLY A 266 -9.21 -34.30 -6.37
CA GLY A 266 -10.26 -33.37 -6.01
C GLY A 266 -10.52 -32.27 -7.06
N GLU A 267 -11.73 -31.74 -7.02
CA GLU A 267 -12.08 -30.52 -7.77
C GLU A 267 -11.42 -29.32 -7.13
N PRO A 268 -11.08 -28.28 -7.91
CA PRO A 268 -10.58 -27.03 -7.37
C PRO A 268 -11.55 -26.41 -6.34
N GLU A 269 -11.02 -26.00 -5.21
CA GLU A 269 -11.78 -25.22 -4.23
C GLU A 269 -11.97 -23.80 -4.75
N GLN A 270 -13.21 -23.30 -4.69
CA GLN A 270 -13.54 -21.95 -5.13
C GLN A 270 -13.99 -21.12 -3.92
N PHE A 271 -13.37 -19.96 -3.75
CA PHE A 271 -13.72 -18.99 -2.74
C PHE A 271 -14.15 -17.71 -3.45
N SER A 272 -15.32 -17.21 -3.11
CA SER A 272 -15.80 -15.90 -3.56
C SER A 272 -16.08 -15.05 -2.36
N TYR A 273 -15.56 -13.85 -2.37
CA TYR A 273 -15.70 -12.89 -1.30
C TYR A 273 -16.49 -11.70 -1.83
N ASP A 274 -17.70 -11.50 -1.29
CA ASP A 274 -18.42 -10.24 -1.45
C ASP A 274 -17.80 -9.22 -0.49
N PHE A 275 -16.61 -8.77 -0.86
CA PHE A 275 -15.92 -7.74 -0.12
C PHE A 275 -16.50 -6.40 -0.59
N GLY A 276 -17.48 -5.93 0.19
CA GLY A 276 -18.38 -4.84 -0.16
C GLY A 276 -17.71 -3.49 -0.34
N ARG A 277 -16.84 -3.34 -1.31
CA ARG A 277 -16.06 -2.17 -1.71
C ARG A 277 -14.74 -1.99 -0.94
N ASP A 278 -13.89 -1.11 -1.48
CA ASP A 278 -12.59 -0.68 -0.92
C ASP A 278 -12.66 -0.26 0.56
N THR A 279 -13.86 0.13 1.04
CA THR A 279 -14.09 0.64 2.40
C THR A 279 -13.85 -0.38 3.50
N ASP A 280 -14.17 -1.68 3.31
CA ASP A 280 -14.05 -2.67 4.38
C ASP A 280 -12.59 -2.95 4.72
N ALA A 281 -11.71 -3.01 3.70
CA ALA A 281 -10.28 -3.14 3.90
C ALA A 281 -9.68 -1.90 4.56
N LEU A 282 -10.17 -0.70 4.20
CA LEU A 282 -9.74 0.55 4.81
C LEU A 282 -10.22 0.65 6.27
N THR A 283 -11.44 0.22 6.57
CA THR A 283 -11.95 0.16 7.94
C THR A 283 -11.08 -0.77 8.80
N ALA A 284 -10.78 -1.98 8.31
CA ALA A 284 -9.94 -2.94 9.02
C ALA A 284 -8.50 -2.43 9.22
N GLU A 285 -7.94 -1.75 8.23
CA GLU A 285 -6.63 -1.11 8.32
C GLU A 285 -6.59 0.00 9.37
N LEU A 286 -7.60 0.89 9.38
CA LEU A 286 -7.73 1.97 10.35
C LEU A 286 -7.94 1.44 11.77
N ASP A 287 -8.74 0.40 11.94
CA ASP A 287 -8.93 -0.28 13.23
C ASP A 287 -7.65 -0.92 13.74
N ALA A 288 -6.91 -1.61 12.87
CA ALA A 288 -5.62 -2.20 13.22
C ALA A 288 -4.59 -1.13 13.62
N PHE A 289 -4.57 0.01 12.93
CA PHE A 289 -3.72 1.14 13.30
C PHE A 289 -4.11 1.70 14.68
N GLY A 290 -5.40 1.96 14.90
CA GLY A 290 -5.89 2.44 16.20
C GLY A 290 -5.55 1.49 17.34
N ALA A 291 -5.76 0.18 17.15
CA ALA A 291 -5.40 -0.85 18.12
C ALA A 291 -3.89 -0.87 18.42
N ALA A 292 -3.06 -0.78 17.39
CA ALA A 292 -1.60 -0.75 17.54
C ALA A 292 -1.11 0.50 18.27
N ALA A 293 -1.65 1.68 17.93
CA ALA A 293 -1.31 2.93 18.58
C ALA A 293 -1.70 2.97 20.06
N MET A 294 -2.80 2.32 20.43
CA MET A 294 -3.23 2.14 21.82
C MET A 294 -2.50 1.00 22.55
N GLY A 295 -1.62 0.25 21.87
CA GLY A 295 -0.89 -0.87 22.46
C GLY A 295 -1.73 -2.12 22.74
N HIS A 296 -2.88 -2.27 22.08
CA HIS A 296 -3.78 -3.42 22.26
C HIS A 296 -3.29 -4.62 21.43
N GLU A 297 -2.91 -4.40 20.17
CA GLU A 297 -2.47 -5.42 19.23
C GLU A 297 -1.31 -4.88 18.37
N ALA A 298 -0.48 -5.76 17.83
CA ALA A 298 0.55 -5.37 16.88
C ALA A 298 -0.08 -5.06 15.51
N TYR A 299 0.44 -4.04 14.82
CA TYR A 299 0.03 -3.80 13.44
C TYR A 299 0.51 -4.93 12.52
N PRO A 300 -0.33 -5.40 11.55
CA PRO A 300 0.00 -6.58 10.74
C PRO A 300 1.20 -6.44 9.80
N VAL A 301 1.65 -5.21 9.54
CA VAL A 301 2.86 -4.95 8.74
C VAL A 301 4.00 -4.61 9.69
N THR A 302 5.01 -5.46 9.75
CA THR A 302 6.15 -5.26 10.65
C THR A 302 7.11 -4.18 10.13
N ARG A 303 7.93 -3.63 11.03
CA ARG A 303 9.00 -2.69 10.68
C ARG A 303 9.89 -3.22 9.55
N GLU A 304 10.31 -4.48 9.68
CA GLU A 304 11.18 -5.14 8.72
C GLU A 304 10.52 -5.26 7.34
N GLU A 305 9.23 -5.57 7.31
CA GLU A 305 8.46 -5.64 6.06
C GLU A 305 8.29 -4.26 5.42
N ILE A 306 8.00 -3.20 6.20
CA ILE A 306 7.92 -1.82 5.69
C ILE A 306 9.23 -1.45 4.99
N ILE A 307 10.36 -1.65 5.66
CA ILE A 307 11.70 -1.35 5.12
C ILE A 307 11.96 -2.19 3.87
N HIS A 308 11.61 -3.48 3.90
CA HIS A 308 11.89 -4.39 2.79
C HIS A 308 11.04 -4.08 1.55
N VAL A 309 9.75 -3.79 1.71
CA VAL A 309 8.85 -3.37 0.60
C VAL A 309 9.40 -2.11 -0.08
N VAL A 310 9.84 -1.13 0.70
CA VAL A 310 10.48 0.08 0.15
C VAL A 310 11.80 -0.25 -0.54
N ALA A 311 12.63 -1.12 0.02
CA ALA A 311 13.89 -1.55 -0.60
C ALA A 311 13.67 -2.27 -1.93
N VAL A 312 12.63 -3.11 -2.03
CA VAL A 312 12.23 -3.76 -3.30
C VAL A 312 11.79 -2.73 -4.33
N LEU A 313 10.95 -1.76 -3.94
CA LEU A 313 10.53 -0.68 -4.84
C LEU A 313 11.73 0.15 -5.32
N GLU A 314 12.63 0.52 -4.43
CA GLU A 314 13.87 1.25 -4.77
C GLU A 314 14.76 0.46 -5.73
N ALA A 315 14.92 -0.85 -5.52
CA ALA A 315 15.68 -1.72 -6.42
C ALA A 315 15.00 -1.84 -7.79
N ILE A 316 13.67 -1.89 -7.87
CA ILE A 316 12.91 -1.88 -9.14
C ILE A 316 13.16 -0.59 -9.90
N ILE A 317 13.11 0.57 -9.22
CA ILE A 317 13.38 1.88 -9.84
C ILE A 317 14.79 1.90 -10.42
N LYS A 318 15.80 1.50 -9.64
CA LYS A 318 17.20 1.43 -10.09
C LYS A 318 17.38 0.47 -11.28
N SER A 319 16.77 -0.71 -11.22
CA SER A 319 16.85 -1.70 -12.30
C SER A 319 16.18 -1.21 -13.58
N ALA A 320 15.05 -0.50 -13.48
CA ALA A 320 14.38 0.09 -14.63
C ALA A 320 15.23 1.19 -15.31
N GLU A 321 16.01 1.94 -14.54
CA GLU A 321 16.92 2.97 -15.03
C GLU A 321 18.21 2.39 -15.61
N SER A 322 18.82 1.41 -14.91
CA SER A 322 20.11 0.82 -15.30
C SER A 322 20.00 -0.26 -16.38
N GLY A 323 18.84 -0.93 -16.47
CA GLY A 323 18.60 -2.05 -17.38
C GLY A 323 19.27 -3.37 -16.93
N VAL A 324 19.76 -3.45 -15.69
CA VAL A 324 20.44 -4.65 -15.13
C VAL A 324 19.75 -5.14 -13.87
N GLU A 325 20.09 -6.37 -13.46
CA GLU A 325 19.66 -6.93 -12.18
C GLU A 325 20.18 -6.09 -11.01
N GLU A 326 19.29 -5.74 -10.08
CA GLU A 326 19.61 -5.04 -8.85
C GLU A 326 19.36 -5.94 -7.64
N LYS A 327 20.27 -5.92 -6.68
CA LYS A 327 20.10 -6.60 -5.39
C LYS A 327 19.22 -5.74 -4.50
N VAL A 328 18.31 -6.40 -3.77
CA VAL A 328 17.55 -5.75 -2.71
C VAL A 328 18.45 -5.71 -1.47
N ALA A 329 18.85 -4.50 -1.07
CA ALA A 329 19.84 -4.29 -0.01
C ALA A 329 19.20 -4.16 1.38
#